data_471d1f752b3dbd20d1ae8bed4f27072f
#
_entry.id   471d1f752b3dbd20d1ae8bed4f27072f
#
_cell.length_a   1.000
_cell.length_b   1.000
_cell.length_c   1.000
_cell.angle_alpha   90.00
_cell.angle_beta   90.00
_cell.angle_gamma   90.00
#
_symmetry.space_group_name_H-M   'P 1'
#
loop_
_entity.id
_entity.type
_entity.pdbx_description
1 polymer ?
#
loop_
_entity_poly.entity_id
_entity_poly.type
_entity_poly.pdbx_seq_one_letter_code
_entity_poly.pdbx_strand_id
1 'polypeptide(L)'
;MKFSAITLVLAGVMGFVFGTMVNRQHTGVALAQSPAAGQVPNDGKLRIIVFGAHPDDAEYRGAGVAMKWAKLGHHVKLVSATNGDIGHWQMAGGPLALRRKKEVLAVAQRMGVTNEVLDIHDGEIMPTLENRRTFTRLIRQWNADVVIVNRPNDYHPDHRYTSILVQDSAYMVGVPFFTPDVPPLKRNPVFLYTSDRFQRPNPFRADVAVGIDDVVEPMLDALLLMESQIHEGGADGNAGLYPADESGRQRRREEVRRNLARRYAAQADNYRDALVKFYGPERARAIRYAQAFEVCEYGRQPSQDDLKQMFPF
;
A
#
# COMPACT_ATOMS: atom_id res chain seq x y z
N MET A 1 -27.45 -44.29 -80.77
CA MET A 1 -26.89 -43.47 -79.71
C MET A 1 -27.79 -43.66 -78.52
N LYS A 2 -27.34 -44.44 -77.52
CA LYS A 2 -28.14 -44.84 -76.37
C LYS A 2 -27.54 -44.12 -75.11
N PHE A 3 -28.42 -43.30 -74.44
CA PHE A 3 -28.10 -42.72 -73.12
C PHE A 3 -28.57 -43.70 -72.05
N SER A 4 -27.64 -44.07 -71.19
CA SER A 4 -27.95 -44.89 -70.04
C SER A 4 -28.07 -44.01 -68.79
N ALA A 5 -29.21 -44.10 -68.12
CA ALA A 5 -29.46 -43.41 -66.89
C ALA A 5 -28.86 -44.20 -65.70
N ILE A 6 -28.08 -43.56 -64.89
CA ILE A 6 -27.58 -44.10 -63.63
C ILE A 6 -28.41 -43.56 -62.51
N THR A 7 -29.10 -44.44 -61.82
CA THR A 7 -29.92 -44.15 -60.63
C THR A 7 -28.97 -44.08 -59.40
N LEU A 8 -28.92 -42.94 -58.74
CA LEU A 8 -28.15 -42.76 -57.49
C LEU A 8 -29.06 -43.05 -56.29
N VAL A 9 -28.74 -44.09 -55.54
CA VAL A 9 -29.40 -44.44 -54.29
C VAL A 9 -28.69 -43.67 -53.16
N LEU A 10 -29.37 -42.72 -52.52
CA LEU A 10 -28.92 -42.07 -51.30
C LEU A 10 -29.27 -42.93 -50.08
N ALA A 11 -28.25 -43.59 -49.47
CA ALA A 11 -28.41 -44.20 -48.16
C ALA A 11 -28.14 -43.13 -47.07
N GLY A 12 -29.18 -42.76 -46.36
CA GLY A 12 -29.03 -41.87 -45.19
C GLY A 12 -28.44 -42.59 -43.98
N VAL A 13 -27.29 -42.16 -43.55
CA VAL A 13 -26.72 -42.56 -42.27
C VAL A 13 -27.09 -41.52 -41.22
N MET A 14 -28.03 -41.88 -40.34
CA MET A 14 -28.29 -41.12 -39.12
C MET A 14 -27.13 -41.35 -38.15
N GLY A 15 -26.21 -40.40 -38.06
CA GLY A 15 -25.20 -40.37 -37.02
C GLY A 15 -25.77 -39.73 -35.74
N PHE A 16 -26.03 -40.51 -34.70
CA PHE A 16 -26.28 -40.01 -33.36
C PHE A 16 -24.97 -39.47 -32.80
N VAL A 17 -24.85 -38.14 -32.71
CA VAL A 17 -23.75 -37.50 -31.97
C VAL A 17 -24.20 -37.41 -30.51
N PHE A 18 -23.65 -38.27 -29.65
CA PHE A 18 -23.69 -38.12 -28.20
C PHE A 18 -22.76 -36.93 -27.83
N GLY A 19 -23.36 -35.77 -27.68
CA GLY A 19 -22.67 -34.62 -27.09
C GLY A 19 -22.51 -34.86 -25.60
N THR A 20 -21.31 -35.29 -25.14
CA THR A 20 -20.94 -35.21 -23.75
C THR A 20 -20.81 -33.74 -23.37
N MET A 21 -21.82 -33.19 -22.67
CA MET A 21 -21.70 -31.92 -21.96
C MET A 21 -20.62 -32.08 -20.88
N VAL A 22 -19.41 -31.66 -21.19
CA VAL A 22 -18.39 -31.41 -20.18
C VAL A 22 -18.84 -30.18 -19.42
N ASN A 23 -19.44 -30.40 -18.28
CA ASN A 23 -19.77 -29.35 -17.30
C ASN A 23 -18.42 -28.81 -16.76
N ARG A 24 -17.85 -27.81 -17.43
CA ARG A 24 -16.75 -27.05 -16.88
C ARG A 24 -17.30 -26.25 -15.70
N GLN A 25 -17.23 -26.84 -14.52
CA GLN A 25 -17.25 -26.05 -13.30
C GLN A 25 -16.04 -25.11 -13.35
N HIS A 26 -16.29 -23.88 -13.76
CA HIS A 26 -15.39 -22.79 -13.44
C HIS A 26 -15.36 -22.72 -11.92
N THR A 27 -14.32 -23.30 -11.32
CA THR A 27 -13.91 -22.94 -9.98
C THR A 27 -13.43 -21.48 -10.07
N GLY A 28 -14.40 -20.56 -10.02
CA GLY A 28 -14.11 -19.17 -9.82
C GLY A 28 -13.31 -19.09 -8.52
N VAL A 29 -12.04 -18.73 -8.63
CA VAL A 29 -11.30 -18.19 -7.51
C VAL A 29 -12.18 -17.04 -7.02
N ALA A 30 -12.80 -17.22 -5.86
CA ALA A 30 -13.54 -16.16 -5.21
C ALA A 30 -12.51 -15.05 -4.94
N LEU A 31 -12.46 -14.07 -5.83
CA LEU A 31 -11.89 -12.77 -5.51
C LEU A 31 -12.65 -12.36 -4.25
N ALA A 32 -11.92 -12.18 -3.16
CA ALA A 32 -12.47 -11.67 -1.93
C ALA A 32 -13.18 -10.36 -2.30
N GLN A 33 -14.49 -10.42 -2.44
CA GLN A 33 -15.31 -9.25 -2.69
C GLN A 33 -15.07 -8.34 -1.50
N SER A 34 -14.48 -7.18 -1.77
CA SER A 34 -14.56 -6.07 -0.83
C SER A 34 -16.03 -5.98 -0.40
N PRO A 35 -16.33 -5.91 0.91
CA PRO A 35 -17.70 -5.90 1.35
C PRO A 35 -18.45 -4.83 0.55
N ALA A 36 -19.61 -5.22 -0.01
CA ALA A 36 -20.51 -4.29 -0.69
C ALA A 36 -20.58 -3.03 0.15
N ALA A 37 -20.64 -1.85 -0.50
CA ALA A 37 -20.64 -0.54 0.13
C ALA A 37 -21.83 -0.39 1.12
N GLY A 38 -21.79 -1.18 2.19
CA GLY A 38 -22.57 -1.00 3.41
C GLY A 38 -22.06 0.28 4.06
N GLN A 39 -22.95 1.08 4.57
CA GLN A 39 -22.58 2.29 5.28
C GLN A 39 -21.50 1.94 6.31
N VAL A 40 -20.31 2.51 6.11
CA VAL A 40 -19.21 2.34 7.06
C VAL A 40 -19.71 2.83 8.42
N PRO A 41 -19.68 2.00 9.49
CA PRO A 41 -20.20 2.39 10.79
C PRO A 41 -19.55 3.68 11.27
N ASN A 42 -20.34 4.63 11.73
CA ASN A 42 -19.83 5.80 12.44
C ASN A 42 -19.57 5.38 13.90
N ASP A 43 -18.42 4.77 14.12
CA ASP A 43 -17.97 4.28 15.43
C ASP A 43 -17.11 5.31 16.18
N GLY A 44 -17.02 6.54 15.67
CA GLY A 44 -16.19 7.61 16.23
C GLY A 44 -14.68 7.37 16.05
N LYS A 45 -14.29 6.37 15.25
CA LYS A 45 -12.90 6.06 14.99
C LYS A 45 -12.42 6.66 13.68
N LEU A 46 -11.18 7.12 13.67
CA LEU A 46 -10.53 7.59 12.44
C LEU A 46 -10.28 6.41 11.49
N ARG A 47 -10.33 6.73 10.20
CA ARG A 47 -10.01 5.81 9.11
C ARG A 47 -8.84 6.35 8.32
N ILE A 48 -7.71 5.69 8.47
CA ILE A 48 -6.45 6.06 7.87
C ILE A 48 -6.14 5.11 6.73
N ILE A 49 -5.75 5.63 5.56
CA ILE A 49 -5.26 4.84 4.44
C ILE A 49 -3.87 5.33 4.05
N VAL A 50 -2.92 4.40 3.94
CA VAL A 50 -1.53 4.68 3.60
C VAL A 50 -1.21 4.00 2.27
N PHE A 51 -0.82 4.78 1.26
CA PHE A 51 -0.43 4.26 -0.04
C PHE A 51 1.10 4.18 -0.14
N GLY A 52 1.58 3.05 -0.63
CA GLY A 52 2.91 2.83 -1.14
C GLY A 52 2.86 2.40 -2.60
N ALA A 53 3.93 2.54 -3.35
CA ALA A 53 4.00 2.04 -4.71
C ALA A 53 4.18 0.52 -4.73
N HIS A 54 5.02 -0.01 -3.87
CA HIS A 54 5.36 -1.44 -3.81
C HIS A 54 4.99 -2.06 -2.46
N PRO A 55 4.93 -3.43 -2.38
CA PRO A 55 4.69 -4.14 -1.13
C PRO A 55 5.92 -4.06 -0.20
N ASP A 56 6.05 -2.94 0.50
CA ASP A 56 7.01 -2.57 1.55
C ASP A 56 6.95 -1.06 1.87
N ASP A 57 6.59 -0.20 0.89
CA ASP A 57 6.65 1.26 1.03
C ASP A 57 5.74 1.80 2.14
N ALA A 58 4.46 1.38 2.13
CA ALA A 58 3.48 1.82 3.12
C ALA A 58 3.90 1.37 4.54
N GLU A 59 4.46 0.17 4.62
CA GLU A 59 5.00 -0.42 5.84
C GLU A 59 6.18 0.39 6.37
N TYR A 60 7.19 0.67 5.55
CA TYR A 60 8.35 1.45 5.97
C TYR A 60 8.01 2.87 6.40
N ARG A 61 7.09 3.49 5.67
CA ARG A 61 6.82 4.92 5.79
C ARG A 61 5.77 5.24 6.84
N GLY A 62 4.86 4.28 7.14
CA GLY A 62 3.71 4.49 8.03
C GLY A 62 3.63 3.60 9.25
N ALA A 63 4.49 2.56 9.39
CA ALA A 63 4.33 1.51 10.39
C ALA A 63 4.14 2.00 11.83
N GLY A 64 4.97 2.92 12.29
CA GLY A 64 4.93 3.38 13.68
C GLY A 64 3.62 4.07 14.02
N VAL A 65 3.21 5.05 13.21
CA VAL A 65 1.93 5.74 13.43
C VAL A 65 0.74 4.81 13.19
N ALA A 66 0.83 3.89 12.21
CA ALA A 66 -0.20 2.89 11.94
C ALA A 66 -0.47 2.01 13.18
N MET A 67 0.59 1.52 13.83
CA MET A 67 0.47 0.76 15.07
C MET A 67 -0.09 1.58 16.22
N LYS A 68 0.28 2.86 16.34
CA LYS A 68 -0.27 3.75 17.37
C LYS A 68 -1.77 3.96 17.15
N TRP A 69 -2.21 4.23 15.93
CA TRP A 69 -3.64 4.32 15.62
C TRP A 69 -4.38 3.01 15.88
N ALA A 70 -3.83 1.87 15.45
CA ALA A 70 -4.44 0.55 15.69
C ALA A 70 -4.60 0.25 17.19
N LYS A 71 -3.59 0.57 18.02
CA LYS A 71 -3.68 0.45 19.49
C LYS A 71 -4.80 1.28 20.11
N LEU A 72 -5.17 2.41 19.49
CA LEU A 72 -6.30 3.26 19.93
C LEU A 72 -7.65 2.80 19.32
N GLY A 73 -7.64 1.70 18.56
CA GLY A 73 -8.83 1.15 17.92
C GLY A 73 -9.27 1.92 16.68
N HIS A 74 -8.41 2.76 16.09
CA HIS A 74 -8.64 3.37 14.80
C HIS A 74 -8.42 2.35 13.66
N HIS A 75 -9.07 2.59 12.53
CA HIS A 75 -8.97 1.72 11.37
C HIS A 75 -7.83 2.17 10.44
N VAL A 76 -6.87 1.30 10.20
CA VAL A 76 -5.74 1.58 9.31
C VAL A 76 -5.69 0.57 8.19
N LYS A 77 -5.56 1.05 6.94
CA LYS A 77 -5.32 0.24 5.75
C LYS A 77 -4.01 0.68 5.10
N LEU A 78 -3.13 -0.29 4.82
CA LEU A 78 -1.96 -0.12 3.97
C LEU A 78 -2.30 -0.60 2.57
N VAL A 79 -1.89 0.13 1.54
CA VAL A 79 -2.16 -0.21 0.13
C VAL A 79 -0.87 -0.16 -0.65
N SER A 80 -0.55 -1.24 -1.36
CA SER A 80 0.52 -1.26 -2.36
C SER A 80 -0.11 -1.08 -3.74
N ALA A 81 0.34 -0.07 -4.48
CA ALA A 81 -0.21 0.27 -5.79
C ALA A 81 0.19 -0.73 -6.89
N THR A 82 1.31 -1.42 -6.72
CA THR A 82 1.77 -2.50 -7.61
C THR A 82 1.95 -3.81 -6.82
N ASN A 83 2.05 -4.92 -7.55
CA ASN A 83 2.27 -6.24 -6.95
C ASN A 83 3.75 -6.55 -6.67
N GLY A 84 4.69 -5.71 -7.11
CA GLY A 84 6.11 -5.81 -6.82
C GLY A 84 6.82 -6.98 -7.51
N ASP A 85 6.29 -7.46 -8.62
CA ASP A 85 6.68 -8.73 -9.26
C ASP A 85 8.03 -8.72 -10.00
N ILE A 86 8.71 -7.57 -10.11
CA ILE A 86 10.07 -7.46 -10.64
C ILE A 86 11.09 -6.88 -9.64
N GLY A 87 10.66 -6.56 -8.43
CA GLY A 87 11.49 -5.90 -7.42
C GLY A 87 12.41 -6.84 -6.63
N HIS A 88 13.09 -7.80 -7.28
CA HIS A 88 14.06 -8.70 -6.63
C HIS A 88 15.16 -9.14 -7.60
N TRP A 89 16.40 -9.25 -7.09
CA TRP A 89 17.60 -9.53 -7.89
C TRP A 89 17.62 -10.92 -8.55
N GLN A 90 16.84 -11.90 -8.06
CA GLN A 90 16.87 -13.29 -8.54
C GLN A 90 15.49 -13.86 -8.88
N MET A 91 14.42 -13.29 -8.35
CA MET A 91 13.04 -13.79 -8.50
C MET A 91 12.17 -12.75 -9.19
N ALA A 92 11.25 -13.18 -10.07
CA ALA A 92 10.32 -12.27 -10.74
C ALA A 92 8.96 -12.93 -11.02
N GLY A 93 8.02 -12.12 -11.49
CA GLY A 93 6.68 -12.53 -11.92
C GLY A 93 5.77 -12.99 -10.78
N GLY A 94 4.79 -13.83 -11.11
CA GLY A 94 3.80 -14.32 -10.16
C GLY A 94 4.36 -14.93 -8.87
N PRO A 95 5.44 -15.73 -8.89
CA PRO A 95 6.07 -16.23 -7.66
C PRO A 95 6.56 -15.14 -6.73
N LEU A 96 7.19 -14.08 -7.24
CA LEU A 96 7.63 -12.94 -6.42
C LEU A 96 6.44 -12.13 -5.92
N ALA A 97 5.46 -11.81 -6.76
CA ALA A 97 4.24 -11.09 -6.36
C ALA A 97 3.53 -11.80 -5.20
N LEU A 98 3.36 -13.12 -5.29
CA LEU A 98 2.75 -13.92 -4.22
C LEU A 98 3.58 -13.92 -2.94
N ARG A 99 4.90 -13.98 -3.04
CA ARG A 99 5.81 -13.91 -1.90
C ARG A 99 5.71 -12.56 -1.20
N ARG A 100 5.87 -11.46 -1.93
CA ARG A 100 5.79 -10.10 -1.39
C ARG A 100 4.44 -9.81 -0.76
N LYS A 101 3.34 -10.25 -1.41
CA LYS A 101 2.00 -10.15 -0.84
C LYS A 101 1.88 -10.89 0.49
N LYS A 102 2.41 -12.11 0.62
CA LYS A 102 2.42 -12.86 1.89
C LYS A 102 3.21 -12.13 2.98
N GLU A 103 4.35 -11.56 2.63
CA GLU A 103 5.20 -10.81 3.53
C GLU A 103 4.46 -9.59 4.11
N VAL A 104 3.87 -8.73 3.26
CA VAL A 104 3.15 -7.53 3.76
C VAL A 104 1.84 -7.86 4.48
N LEU A 105 1.17 -8.96 4.14
CA LEU A 105 0.02 -9.43 4.91
C LEU A 105 0.43 -9.89 6.32
N ALA A 106 1.58 -10.56 6.45
CA ALA A 106 2.12 -10.95 7.76
C ALA A 106 2.53 -9.71 8.59
N VAL A 107 3.14 -8.69 7.94
CA VAL A 107 3.42 -7.39 8.58
C VAL A 107 2.13 -6.74 9.09
N ALA A 108 1.11 -6.63 8.24
CA ALA A 108 -0.17 -6.02 8.60
C ALA A 108 -0.84 -6.74 9.78
N GLN A 109 -0.85 -8.07 9.77
CA GLN A 109 -1.35 -8.88 10.89
C GLN A 109 -0.59 -8.57 12.19
N ARG A 110 0.75 -8.50 12.13
CA ARG A 110 1.60 -8.20 13.29
C ARG A 110 1.35 -6.80 13.84
N MET A 111 1.03 -5.85 12.96
CA MET A 111 0.75 -4.45 13.30
C MET A 111 -0.69 -4.21 13.77
N GLY A 112 -1.61 -5.16 13.56
CA GLY A 112 -3.03 -5.00 13.84
C GLY A 112 -3.76 -4.08 12.85
N VAL A 113 -3.32 -4.06 11.58
CA VAL A 113 -3.88 -3.25 10.50
C VAL A 113 -4.32 -4.12 9.33
N THR A 114 -5.01 -3.55 8.35
CA THR A 114 -5.34 -4.24 7.10
C THR A 114 -4.35 -3.90 5.99
N ASN A 115 -4.18 -4.79 5.01
CA ASN A 115 -3.35 -4.55 3.84
C ASN A 115 -4.07 -4.98 2.57
N GLU A 116 -3.83 -4.25 1.48
CA GLU A 116 -4.32 -4.54 0.14
C GLU A 116 -3.20 -4.32 -0.87
N VAL A 117 -2.95 -5.31 -1.73
CA VAL A 117 -1.98 -5.22 -2.82
C VAL A 117 -2.75 -5.25 -4.13
N LEU A 118 -2.65 -4.17 -4.93
CA LEU A 118 -3.25 -4.10 -6.25
C LEU A 118 -2.43 -4.95 -7.24
N ASP A 119 -3.10 -5.42 -8.30
CA ASP A 119 -2.49 -6.28 -9.32
C ASP A 119 -2.02 -5.47 -10.54
N ILE A 120 -1.25 -4.41 -10.28
CA ILE A 120 -0.54 -3.66 -11.32
C ILE A 120 0.91 -4.12 -11.29
N HIS A 121 1.50 -4.40 -12.47
CA HIS A 121 2.91 -4.79 -12.58
C HIS A 121 3.83 -3.71 -12.03
N ASP A 122 4.86 -4.13 -11.31
CA ASP A 122 5.91 -3.26 -10.80
C ASP A 122 6.66 -2.60 -11.97
N GLY A 123 6.84 -1.28 -11.90
CA GLY A 123 7.42 -0.46 -12.97
C GLY A 123 6.40 0.05 -14.00
N GLU A 124 5.12 -0.36 -13.94
CA GLU A 124 4.14 -0.08 -14.99
C GLU A 124 2.97 0.80 -14.54
N ILE A 125 2.94 1.26 -13.28
CA ILE A 125 1.85 2.14 -12.87
C ILE A 125 1.91 3.49 -13.58
N MET A 126 0.79 3.87 -14.19
CA MET A 126 0.65 5.14 -14.92
C MET A 126 -0.54 5.94 -14.37
N PRO A 127 -0.54 7.28 -14.43
CA PRO A 127 -1.65 8.13 -13.97
C PRO A 127 -2.79 8.16 -14.99
N THR A 128 -3.29 6.96 -15.36
CA THR A 128 -4.42 6.80 -16.27
C THR A 128 -5.74 7.14 -15.59
N LEU A 129 -6.80 7.37 -16.39
CA LEU A 129 -8.14 7.58 -15.87
C LEU A 129 -8.66 6.38 -15.07
N GLU A 130 -8.30 5.16 -15.50
CA GLU A 130 -8.69 3.92 -14.81
C GLU A 130 -8.04 3.84 -13.43
N ASN A 131 -6.74 4.06 -13.35
CA ASN A 131 -6.01 4.08 -12.08
C ASN A 131 -6.51 5.20 -11.17
N ARG A 132 -6.78 6.40 -11.70
CA ARG A 132 -7.37 7.50 -10.92
C ARG A 132 -8.73 7.11 -10.33
N ARG A 133 -9.59 6.42 -11.09
CA ARG A 133 -10.86 5.90 -10.59
C ARG A 133 -10.67 4.83 -9.52
N THR A 134 -9.69 3.95 -9.69
CA THR A 134 -9.34 2.91 -8.70
C THR A 134 -8.92 3.53 -7.38
N PHE A 135 -7.98 4.48 -7.40
CA PHE A 135 -7.53 5.16 -6.18
C PHE A 135 -8.66 5.96 -5.50
N THR A 136 -9.47 6.66 -6.30
CA THR A 136 -10.64 7.37 -5.76
C THR A 136 -11.63 6.42 -5.09
N ARG A 137 -11.90 5.24 -5.69
CA ARG A 137 -12.76 4.20 -5.08
C ARG A 137 -12.20 3.68 -3.77
N LEU A 138 -10.90 3.37 -3.71
CA LEU A 138 -10.24 2.89 -2.50
C LEU A 138 -10.42 3.88 -1.33
N ILE A 139 -10.18 5.17 -1.58
CA ILE A 139 -10.32 6.22 -0.56
C ILE A 139 -11.78 6.37 -0.12
N ARG A 140 -12.73 6.33 -1.07
CA ARG A 140 -14.17 6.42 -0.77
C ARG A 140 -14.68 5.19 -0.01
N GLN A 141 -14.35 3.97 -0.47
CA GLN A 141 -14.76 2.71 0.16
C GLN A 141 -14.24 2.60 1.59
N TRP A 142 -13.01 3.09 1.81
CA TRP A 142 -12.43 3.16 3.16
C TRP A 142 -13.09 4.23 4.02
N ASN A 143 -13.80 5.19 3.42
CA ASN A 143 -14.33 6.39 4.08
C ASN A 143 -13.23 7.14 4.85
N ALA A 144 -12.11 7.40 4.17
CA ALA A 144 -10.90 7.89 4.78
C ALA A 144 -11.07 9.28 5.43
N ASP A 145 -10.50 9.46 6.64
CA ASP A 145 -10.29 10.75 7.30
C ASP A 145 -8.89 11.31 7.01
N VAL A 146 -7.92 10.38 6.87
CA VAL A 146 -6.51 10.68 6.61
C VAL A 146 -6.00 9.78 5.51
N VAL A 147 -5.35 10.37 4.52
CA VAL A 147 -4.69 9.69 3.41
C VAL A 147 -3.21 10.02 3.45
N ILE A 148 -2.35 9.00 3.43
CA ILE A 148 -0.90 9.17 3.50
C ILE A 148 -0.27 8.55 2.25
N VAL A 149 0.72 9.25 1.65
CA VAL A 149 1.48 8.76 0.51
C VAL A 149 2.87 9.40 0.50
N ASN A 150 3.81 8.95 -0.32
CA ASN A 150 5.06 9.67 -0.58
C ASN A 150 4.80 10.98 -1.36
N ARG A 151 5.78 11.90 -1.39
CA ARG A 151 5.70 13.09 -2.25
C ARG A 151 5.82 12.68 -3.73
N PRO A 152 5.25 13.48 -4.69
CA PRO A 152 5.38 13.20 -6.12
C PRO A 152 6.80 13.42 -6.66
N ASN A 153 7.68 13.92 -5.85
CA ASN A 153 9.07 14.20 -6.09
C ASN A 153 9.93 13.04 -5.57
N ASP A 154 10.08 11.98 -6.36
CA ASP A 154 10.77 10.74 -5.96
C ASP A 154 11.59 10.20 -7.15
N TYR A 155 12.62 9.38 -6.87
CA TYR A 155 13.46 8.77 -7.89
C TYR A 155 12.74 7.71 -8.72
N HIS A 156 11.82 6.94 -8.09
CA HIS A 156 11.13 5.84 -8.73
C HIS A 156 9.87 6.31 -9.49
N PRO A 157 9.66 5.91 -10.75
CA PRO A 157 8.45 6.30 -11.49
C PRO A 157 7.16 5.89 -10.76
N ASP A 158 7.09 4.66 -10.24
CA ASP A 158 5.89 4.17 -9.55
C ASP A 158 5.60 4.97 -8.27
N HIS A 159 6.62 5.40 -7.54
CA HIS A 159 6.44 6.30 -6.39
C HIS A 159 5.81 7.62 -6.83
N ARG A 160 6.33 8.24 -7.91
CA ARG A 160 5.78 9.50 -8.42
C ARG A 160 4.34 9.34 -8.87
N TYR A 161 4.05 8.31 -9.66
CA TYR A 161 2.71 8.12 -10.22
C TYR A 161 1.68 7.67 -9.19
N THR A 162 2.06 6.85 -8.21
CA THR A 162 1.23 6.56 -7.03
C THR A 162 0.85 7.85 -6.30
N SER A 163 1.83 8.73 -6.06
CA SER A 163 1.58 10.01 -5.41
C SER A 163 0.67 10.92 -6.24
N ILE A 164 0.90 11.03 -7.55
CA ILE A 164 0.06 11.81 -8.46
C ILE A 164 -1.39 11.28 -8.46
N LEU A 165 -1.59 9.96 -8.50
CA LEU A 165 -2.92 9.36 -8.44
C LEU A 165 -3.66 9.65 -7.14
N VAL A 166 -2.94 9.66 -6.02
CA VAL A 166 -3.49 10.05 -4.72
C VAL A 166 -3.82 11.55 -4.69
N GLN A 167 -2.94 12.41 -5.20
CA GLN A 167 -3.20 13.85 -5.34
C GLN A 167 -4.42 14.16 -6.21
N ASP A 168 -4.51 13.52 -7.38
CA ASP A 168 -5.66 13.65 -8.28
C ASP A 168 -6.97 13.25 -7.59
N SER A 169 -6.89 12.24 -6.70
CA SER A 169 -8.05 11.77 -5.94
C SER A 169 -8.52 12.78 -4.89
N ALA A 170 -7.66 13.69 -4.42
CA ALA A 170 -8.00 14.64 -3.37
C ALA A 170 -9.21 15.54 -3.73
N TYR A 171 -9.37 15.91 -4.98
CA TYR A 171 -10.58 16.59 -5.46
C TYR A 171 -11.69 15.58 -5.79
N MET A 172 -11.34 14.47 -6.46
CA MET A 172 -12.30 13.53 -7.03
C MET A 172 -13.09 12.74 -5.99
N VAL A 173 -12.60 12.57 -4.76
CA VAL A 173 -13.35 11.85 -3.71
C VAL A 173 -14.66 12.53 -3.33
N GLY A 174 -14.80 13.85 -3.56
CA GLY A 174 -16.01 14.61 -3.33
C GLY A 174 -16.93 14.74 -4.56
N VAL A 175 -16.50 14.34 -5.78
CA VAL A 175 -17.24 14.54 -7.03
C VAL A 175 -18.21 13.39 -7.28
N PRO A 176 -19.54 13.55 -7.15
CA PRO A 176 -20.50 12.44 -7.12
C PRO A 176 -20.43 11.51 -8.33
N PHE A 177 -20.31 12.06 -9.53
CA PHE A 177 -20.40 11.29 -10.79
C PHE A 177 -19.07 10.80 -11.35
N PHE A 178 -17.94 11.01 -10.62
CA PHE A 178 -16.65 10.53 -11.08
C PHE A 178 -16.52 9.00 -10.96
N THR A 179 -16.96 8.44 -9.83
CA THR A 179 -17.09 6.99 -9.58
C THR A 179 -18.45 6.74 -8.92
N PRO A 180 -19.56 6.77 -9.71
CA PRO A 180 -20.92 6.75 -9.17
C PRO A 180 -21.30 5.45 -8.47
N ASP A 181 -20.53 4.40 -8.68
CA ASP A 181 -20.66 3.09 -8.03
C ASP A 181 -20.26 3.11 -6.54
N VAL A 182 -19.52 4.14 -6.09
CA VAL A 182 -19.15 4.34 -4.68
C VAL A 182 -19.53 5.76 -4.26
N PRO A 183 -20.32 5.94 -3.19
CA PRO A 183 -20.77 7.27 -2.75
C PRO A 183 -19.59 8.23 -2.52
N PRO A 184 -19.75 9.53 -2.85
CA PRO A 184 -18.73 10.54 -2.59
C PRO A 184 -18.56 10.75 -1.09
N LEU A 185 -17.34 11.12 -0.67
CA LEU A 185 -17.09 11.50 0.71
C LEU A 185 -17.81 12.81 1.07
N LYS A 186 -18.47 12.85 2.21
CA LYS A 186 -19.14 14.06 2.72
C LYS A 186 -18.15 15.10 3.24
N ARG A 187 -16.98 14.65 3.71
CA ARG A 187 -15.87 15.47 4.20
C ARG A 187 -14.60 15.03 3.50
N ASN A 188 -13.88 15.97 2.93
CA ASN A 188 -12.61 15.66 2.27
C ASN A 188 -11.57 15.24 3.32
N PRO A 189 -10.80 14.16 3.11
CA PRO A 189 -9.71 13.76 4.00
C PRO A 189 -8.61 14.82 4.11
N VAL A 190 -7.79 14.70 5.13
CA VAL A 190 -6.46 15.33 5.16
C VAL A 190 -5.49 14.43 4.42
N PHE A 191 -4.79 14.99 3.44
CA PHE A 191 -3.75 14.30 2.69
C PHE A 191 -2.38 14.68 3.24
N LEU A 192 -1.53 13.68 3.46
CA LEU A 192 -0.21 13.84 4.07
C LEU A 192 0.86 13.15 3.22
N TYR A 193 2.02 13.75 3.16
CA TYR A 193 3.21 13.13 2.59
C TYR A 193 4.13 12.58 3.66
N THR A 194 4.70 11.42 3.40
CA THR A 194 5.76 10.84 4.23
C THR A 194 7.09 11.53 3.99
N SER A 195 7.96 11.56 5.01
CA SER A 195 9.28 12.16 4.92
C SER A 195 10.19 11.43 3.92
N ASP A 196 11.00 12.21 3.23
CA ASP A 196 12.05 11.75 2.31
C ASP A 196 13.32 12.62 2.44
N ARG A 197 14.28 12.44 1.53
CA ARG A 197 15.55 13.18 1.51
C ARG A 197 15.74 14.03 0.25
N PHE A 198 14.73 14.13 -0.60
CA PHE A 198 14.80 14.89 -1.83
C PHE A 198 14.75 16.39 -1.52
N GLN A 199 15.66 17.15 -2.17
CA GLN A 199 15.82 18.59 -1.97
C GLN A 199 15.20 19.42 -3.08
N ARG A 200 14.88 18.84 -4.22
CA ARG A 200 14.38 19.55 -5.41
C ARG A 200 13.07 18.92 -5.89
N PRO A 201 12.09 19.73 -6.34
CA PRO A 201 12.11 21.20 -6.39
C PRO A 201 12.15 21.87 -5.02
N ASN A 202 11.55 21.24 -3.97
CA ASN A 202 11.52 21.75 -2.59
C ASN A 202 11.95 20.65 -1.62
N PRO A 203 12.68 20.98 -0.54
CA PRO A 203 12.96 20.02 0.52
C PRO A 203 11.66 19.65 1.25
N PHE A 204 11.64 18.45 1.87
CA PHE A 204 10.54 18.03 2.75
C PHE A 204 10.43 18.96 3.96
N ARG A 205 9.22 19.39 4.28
CA ARG A 205 8.90 20.22 5.43
C ARG A 205 7.97 19.47 6.40
N ALA A 206 8.45 19.14 7.59
CA ALA A 206 7.63 18.48 8.60
C ALA A 206 6.58 19.45 9.20
N ASP A 207 5.31 19.27 8.87
CA ASP A 207 4.19 19.96 9.53
C ASP A 207 3.79 19.27 10.84
N VAL A 208 3.96 17.94 10.90
CA VAL A 208 3.80 17.13 12.10
C VAL A 208 4.89 16.06 12.20
N ALA A 209 5.43 15.87 13.40
CA ALA A 209 6.30 14.77 13.71
C ALA A 209 5.79 14.03 14.96
N VAL A 210 5.83 12.71 14.92
CA VAL A 210 5.25 11.83 15.95
C VAL A 210 6.33 10.94 16.53
N GLY A 211 6.47 10.94 17.86
CA GLY A 211 7.31 9.99 18.58
C GLY A 211 6.73 8.57 18.50
N ILE A 212 7.59 7.59 18.21
CA ILE A 212 7.21 6.18 18.06
C ILE A 212 7.98 5.25 19.00
N ASP A 213 8.59 5.78 20.05
CA ASP A 213 9.40 5.02 21.02
C ASP A 213 8.65 3.85 21.65
N ASP A 214 7.35 4.01 21.92
CA ASP A 214 6.47 3.01 22.53
C ASP A 214 6.05 1.86 21.58
N VAL A 215 6.34 1.99 20.29
CA VAL A 215 6.03 0.98 19.28
C VAL A 215 7.23 0.57 18.42
N VAL A 216 8.40 1.17 18.59
CA VAL A 216 9.55 0.94 17.71
C VAL A 216 9.97 -0.53 17.69
N GLU A 217 10.08 -1.19 18.85
CA GLU A 217 10.51 -2.59 18.92
C GLU A 217 9.52 -3.54 18.20
N PRO A 218 8.21 -3.58 18.52
CA PRO A 218 7.28 -4.42 17.79
C PRO A 218 7.11 -4.02 16.33
N MET A 219 7.31 -2.74 15.97
CA MET A 219 7.35 -2.26 14.60
C MET A 219 8.53 -2.87 13.82
N LEU A 220 9.73 -2.84 14.41
CA LEU A 220 10.91 -3.45 13.79
C LEU A 220 10.72 -4.96 13.60
N ASP A 221 10.15 -5.67 14.59
CA ASP A 221 9.82 -7.09 14.47
C ASP A 221 8.86 -7.37 13.32
N ALA A 222 7.87 -6.50 13.11
CA ALA A 222 6.94 -6.63 12.00
C ALA A 222 7.63 -6.40 10.65
N LEU A 223 8.42 -5.33 10.52
CA LEU A 223 9.11 -5.00 9.28
C LEU A 223 10.09 -6.10 8.84
N LEU A 224 10.76 -6.78 9.78
CA LEU A 224 11.66 -7.89 9.49
C LEU A 224 10.99 -9.11 8.83
N LEU A 225 9.66 -9.15 8.73
CA LEU A 225 8.93 -10.19 8.01
C LEU A 225 8.96 -10.02 6.48
N MET A 226 9.36 -8.84 5.97
CA MET A 226 9.51 -8.58 4.52
C MET A 226 10.89 -9.10 4.04
N GLU A 227 11.08 -10.41 4.10
CA GLU A 227 12.37 -11.05 3.91
C GLU A 227 12.99 -10.74 2.55
N SER A 228 12.19 -10.82 1.47
CA SER A 228 12.64 -10.59 0.09
C SER A 228 13.23 -9.18 -0.11
N GLN A 229 12.71 -8.18 0.59
CA GLN A 229 13.12 -6.78 0.44
C GLN A 229 14.20 -6.39 1.45
N ILE A 230 14.01 -6.76 2.70
CA ILE A 230 14.84 -6.29 3.81
C ILE A 230 16.13 -7.10 3.98
N HIS A 231 16.01 -8.43 3.93
CA HIS A 231 17.16 -9.30 4.16
C HIS A 231 17.90 -9.62 2.88
N GLU A 232 17.18 -9.95 1.82
CA GLU A 232 17.73 -10.30 0.52
C GLU A 232 18.08 -9.09 -0.35
N GLY A 233 17.59 -7.88 0.00
CA GLY A 233 17.96 -6.61 -0.61
C GLY A 233 17.13 -6.21 -1.82
N GLY A 234 16.01 -6.89 -2.10
CA GLY A 234 15.13 -6.55 -3.23
C GLY A 234 15.87 -6.58 -4.57
N ALA A 235 15.62 -5.59 -5.43
CA ALA A 235 16.25 -5.48 -6.75
C ALA A 235 17.76 -5.24 -6.69
N ASP A 236 18.24 -4.56 -5.63
CA ASP A 236 19.67 -4.27 -5.43
C ASP A 236 20.40 -5.39 -4.65
N GLY A 237 19.72 -6.52 -4.41
CA GLY A 237 20.22 -7.63 -3.65
C GLY A 237 21.26 -8.48 -4.35
N ASN A 238 21.80 -9.44 -3.62
CA ASN A 238 22.69 -10.49 -4.16
C ASN A 238 22.75 -11.68 -3.20
N ALA A 239 23.30 -12.82 -3.68
CA ALA A 239 23.37 -14.06 -2.92
C ALA A 239 24.16 -13.97 -1.59
N GLY A 240 25.05 -12.99 -1.46
CA GLY A 240 25.85 -12.80 -0.23
C GLY A 240 25.12 -12.07 0.89
N LEU A 241 24.04 -11.35 0.60
CA LEU A 241 23.33 -10.55 1.61
C LEU A 241 22.57 -11.41 2.62
N TYR A 242 22.01 -12.55 2.18
CA TYR A 242 21.23 -13.42 3.06
C TYR A 242 21.71 -14.89 2.87
N PRO A 243 22.82 -15.25 3.49
CA PRO A 243 23.44 -16.55 3.31
C PRO A 243 22.56 -17.70 3.81
N ALA A 244 22.87 -18.93 3.34
CA ALA A 244 22.09 -20.10 3.69
C ALA A 244 22.27 -20.57 5.13
N ASP A 245 23.43 -20.26 5.74
CA ASP A 245 23.72 -20.65 7.13
C ASP A 245 22.99 -19.77 8.16
N GLU A 246 22.51 -20.40 9.24
CA GLU A 246 21.70 -19.69 10.25
C GLU A 246 22.46 -18.55 10.94
N SER A 247 23.76 -18.74 11.18
CA SER A 247 24.58 -17.69 11.82
C SER A 247 24.71 -16.44 10.94
N GLY A 248 24.83 -16.62 9.63
CA GLY A 248 24.83 -15.53 8.66
C GLY A 248 23.48 -14.82 8.59
N ARG A 249 22.38 -15.58 8.56
CA ARG A 249 21.03 -15.02 8.61
C ARG A 249 20.77 -14.22 9.87
N GLN A 250 21.21 -14.73 11.02
CA GLN A 250 21.06 -14.02 12.30
C GLN A 250 21.83 -12.70 12.28
N ARG A 251 23.11 -12.70 11.84
CA ARG A 251 23.89 -11.46 11.68
C ARG A 251 23.20 -10.45 10.76
N ARG A 252 22.64 -10.92 9.64
CA ARG A 252 21.92 -10.05 8.71
C ARG A 252 20.65 -9.45 9.33
N ARG A 253 19.85 -10.24 10.05
CA ARG A 253 18.66 -9.76 10.76
C ARG A 253 19.02 -8.66 11.75
N GLU A 254 20.08 -8.84 12.54
CA GLU A 254 20.54 -7.84 13.50
C GLU A 254 21.08 -6.57 12.82
N GLU A 255 21.80 -6.71 11.72
CA GLU A 255 22.29 -5.58 10.93
C GLU A 255 21.11 -4.75 10.40
N VAL A 256 20.16 -5.41 9.77
CA VAL A 256 18.98 -4.77 9.21
C VAL A 256 18.16 -4.09 10.29
N ARG A 257 17.93 -4.76 11.42
CA ARG A 257 17.24 -4.16 12.56
C ARG A 257 17.92 -2.86 13.03
N ARG A 258 19.24 -2.88 13.18
CA ARG A 258 20.02 -1.67 13.55
C ARG A 258 19.88 -0.57 12.49
N ASN A 259 19.90 -0.92 11.20
CA ASN A 259 19.77 0.05 10.11
C ASN A 259 18.39 0.72 10.11
N LEU A 260 17.33 -0.06 10.30
CA LEU A 260 15.97 0.45 10.43
C LEU A 260 15.81 1.35 11.66
N ALA A 261 16.30 0.93 12.82
CA ALA A 261 16.26 1.75 14.04
C ALA A 261 16.97 3.10 13.83
N ARG A 262 18.17 3.10 13.21
CA ARG A 262 18.91 4.34 12.87
C ARG A 262 18.13 5.25 11.94
N ARG A 263 17.37 4.70 10.99
CA ARG A 263 16.53 5.50 10.08
C ARG A 263 15.46 6.30 10.84
N TYR A 264 14.78 5.67 11.80
CA TYR A 264 13.75 6.35 12.60
C TYR A 264 14.34 7.27 13.67
N ALA A 265 15.52 6.95 14.19
CA ALA A 265 16.27 7.85 15.08
C ALA A 265 16.68 9.13 14.32
N ALA A 266 17.22 9.00 13.11
CA ALA A 266 17.56 10.14 12.28
C ALA A 266 16.35 11.04 11.96
N GLN A 267 15.13 10.47 11.83
CA GLN A 267 13.92 11.30 11.68
C GLN A 267 13.62 12.11 12.95
N ALA A 268 13.83 11.55 14.15
CA ALA A 268 13.65 12.29 15.40
C ALA A 268 14.63 13.48 15.48
N ASP A 269 15.87 13.28 15.05
CA ASP A 269 16.87 14.34 15.04
C ASP A 269 16.61 15.39 13.96
N ASN A 270 16.31 14.96 12.73
CA ASN A 270 16.09 15.88 11.60
C ASN A 270 14.83 16.75 11.77
N TYR A 271 13.81 16.23 12.48
CA TYR A 271 12.53 16.90 12.66
C TYR A 271 12.25 17.30 14.11
N ARG A 272 13.33 17.58 14.86
CA ARG A 272 13.26 17.97 16.27
C ARG A 272 12.37 19.18 16.50
N ASP A 273 12.44 20.19 15.64
CA ASP A 273 11.61 21.40 15.74
C ASP A 273 10.12 21.09 15.59
N ALA A 274 9.77 20.18 14.67
CA ALA A 274 8.39 19.73 14.51
C ALA A 274 7.91 18.93 15.74
N LEU A 275 8.76 18.11 16.35
CA LEU A 275 8.45 17.44 17.63
C LEU A 275 8.24 18.45 18.76
N VAL A 276 9.09 19.48 18.85
CA VAL A 276 8.93 20.56 19.86
C VAL A 276 7.62 21.31 19.65
N LYS A 277 7.28 21.65 18.40
CA LYS A 277 6.03 22.33 18.08
C LYS A 277 4.81 21.47 18.45
N PHE A 278 4.90 20.15 18.28
CA PHE A 278 3.79 19.22 18.49
C PHE A 278 3.62 18.85 19.98
N TYR A 279 4.72 18.52 20.67
CA TYR A 279 4.71 17.97 22.03
C TYR A 279 5.17 18.94 23.12
N GLY A 280 5.76 20.07 22.74
CA GLY A 280 6.53 20.92 23.66
C GLY A 280 7.97 20.47 23.87
N PRO A 281 8.84 21.36 24.37
CA PRO A 281 10.28 21.13 24.41
C PRO A 281 10.71 20.00 25.34
N GLU A 282 10.03 19.80 26.46
CA GLU A 282 10.40 18.78 27.45
C GLU A 282 10.15 17.37 26.89
N ARG A 283 8.93 17.08 26.43
CA ARG A 283 8.57 15.78 25.87
C ARG A 283 9.36 15.48 24.58
N ALA A 284 9.53 16.50 23.72
CA ALA A 284 10.27 16.34 22.48
C ALA A 284 11.71 15.89 22.69
N ARG A 285 12.41 16.36 23.75
CA ARG A 285 13.79 15.95 24.05
C ARG A 285 13.91 14.46 24.36
N ALA A 286 12.89 13.85 24.94
CA ALA A 286 12.89 12.43 25.32
C ALA A 286 12.64 11.49 24.12
N ILE A 287 12.09 12.00 23.01
CA ILE A 287 11.77 11.20 21.83
C ILE A 287 13.06 10.84 21.08
N ARG A 288 13.30 9.54 20.92
CA ARG A 288 14.46 8.98 20.21
C ARG A 288 14.13 8.50 18.80
N TYR A 289 12.89 8.12 18.55
CA TYR A 289 12.44 7.60 17.26
C TYR A 289 11.18 8.35 16.83
N ALA A 290 11.12 8.76 15.55
CA ALA A 290 9.98 9.50 15.05
C ALA A 290 9.62 9.14 13.62
N GLN A 291 8.39 9.48 13.24
CA GLN A 291 7.93 9.60 11.85
C GLN A 291 7.39 11.01 11.64
N ALA A 292 7.66 11.59 10.46
CA ALA A 292 7.27 12.95 10.14
C ALA A 292 6.47 13.01 8.83
N PHE A 293 5.54 13.98 8.79
CA PHE A 293 4.60 14.16 7.69
C PHE A 293 4.49 15.64 7.32
N GLU A 294 4.33 15.87 6.01
CA GLU A 294 4.05 17.18 5.41
C GLU A 294 2.60 17.20 4.96
N VAL A 295 1.87 18.29 5.21
CA VAL A 295 0.47 18.44 4.77
C VAL A 295 0.46 18.74 3.28
N CYS A 296 -0.28 17.93 2.50
CA CYS A 296 -0.54 18.21 1.10
C CYS A 296 -1.46 19.43 0.96
N GLU A 297 -1.21 20.31 0.00
CA GLU A 297 -2.03 21.50 -0.27
C GLU A 297 -3.42 21.17 -0.84
N TYR A 298 -3.66 19.90 -1.22
CA TYR A 298 -4.94 19.39 -1.72
C TYR A 298 -5.71 18.67 -0.63
N GLY A 299 -7.05 18.62 -0.79
CA GLY A 299 -7.92 18.07 0.25
C GLY A 299 -8.20 19.05 1.38
N ARG A 300 -8.63 18.54 2.53
CA ARG A 300 -8.91 19.36 3.70
C ARG A 300 -7.63 19.86 4.36
N GLN A 301 -7.56 21.16 4.59
CA GLN A 301 -6.44 21.77 5.28
C GLN A 301 -6.67 21.71 6.80
N PRO A 302 -5.82 21.00 7.57
CA PRO A 302 -5.99 20.87 9.00
C PRO A 302 -5.42 22.07 9.76
N SER A 303 -6.08 22.46 10.83
CA SER A 303 -5.49 23.31 11.87
C SER A 303 -4.49 22.50 12.72
N GLN A 304 -3.72 23.17 13.59
CA GLN A 304 -2.85 22.47 14.53
C GLN A 304 -3.65 21.60 15.52
N ASP A 305 -4.84 22.03 15.90
CA ASP A 305 -5.73 21.25 16.78
C ASP A 305 -6.32 20.05 16.04
N ASP A 306 -6.67 20.19 14.74
CA ASP A 306 -7.05 19.04 13.92
C ASP A 306 -5.91 18.00 13.86
N LEU A 307 -4.66 18.42 13.65
CA LEU A 307 -3.51 17.52 13.64
C LEU A 307 -3.33 16.80 14.98
N LYS A 308 -3.49 17.50 16.12
CA LYS A 308 -3.44 16.87 17.44
C LYS A 308 -4.56 15.85 17.67
N GLN A 309 -5.76 16.10 17.12
CA GLN A 309 -6.87 15.15 17.18
C GLN A 309 -6.64 13.94 16.29
N MET A 310 -5.99 14.12 15.12
CA MET A 310 -5.66 13.02 14.20
C MET A 310 -4.49 12.18 14.70
N PHE A 311 -3.53 12.78 15.39
CA PHE A 311 -2.38 12.11 16.00
C PHE A 311 -2.44 12.23 17.54
N PRO A 312 -3.38 11.53 18.19
CA PRO A 312 -3.66 11.68 19.63
C PRO A 312 -2.66 10.90 20.51
N PHE A 313 -1.36 11.06 20.27
CA PHE A 313 -0.30 10.26 20.89
C PHE A 313 0.68 11.07 21.77
#